data_bee8ae61268fbdffc35c9f86f176f838
#
_entry.id   bee8ae61268fbdffc35c9f86f176f838
#
_cell.length_a   1.000
_cell.length_b   1.000
_cell.length_c   1.000
_cell.angle_alpha   90.00
_cell.angle_beta   90.00
_cell.angle_gamma   90.00
#
_symmetry.space_group_name_H-M   'P 1'
#
loop_
_entity.id
_entity.type
_entity.pdbx_description
1 polymer ?
#
loop_
_entity_poly.entity_id
_entity_poly.type
_entity_poly.pdbx_seq_one_letter_code
_entity_poly.pdbx_strand_id
1 'polypeptide(L)'
;MRTEIIKIIEGGLEKNKDKVLSYAQLLAEKLREEGETKFADRISNVLSKNTAHPVYLDEFQTTPTDSESRLDMVEVTMPEAAAEEIILPELLKMKVETYIHSLKHRNKFMEMGVDLPESLLLYGPPGCGKTSLARYISFRTGLPLVTAKLDGLVSSLLGSTSKNIRRIFEYAKTKPCILFLDEFDAIAKSRNDEHEVGELKRVVNSLLQNIDDFNNGSNVLLAATNHEKLLDPAVWRRFTTTIEVTRPRQPELIELIRLFTKNMNCDFCDEPKKMNTLSNLLEGFSPSDIKAICFNTLRKSIIDGVESVKYPLIIQQIFLYKHSAENDQTLVHFMNENGVSLLDVASTLNISMRQVRKIMSSHSEED
;
A
#
# COMPACT_ATOMS: atom_id res chain seq x y z
N MET A 1 -8.54 39.50 8.94
CA MET A 1 -9.32 38.25 9.04
C MET A 1 -10.05 37.81 7.75
N ARG A 2 -10.95 38.62 7.17
CA ARG A 2 -11.69 38.22 5.96
C ARG A 2 -10.80 38.05 4.73
N THR A 3 -9.78 38.87 4.57
CA THR A 3 -8.86 38.83 3.43
C THR A 3 -7.97 37.59 3.46
N GLU A 4 -7.50 37.15 4.64
CA GLU A 4 -6.68 36.00 4.81
C GLU A 4 -7.46 34.71 4.48
N ILE A 5 -8.72 34.63 4.91
CA ILE A 5 -9.62 33.51 4.59
C ILE A 5 -9.85 33.39 3.06
N ILE A 6 -10.09 34.52 2.39
CA ILE A 6 -10.26 34.54 0.93
C ILE A 6 -8.98 34.07 0.26
N LYS A 7 -7.81 34.53 0.71
CA LYS A 7 -6.52 34.12 0.15
C LYS A 7 -6.20 32.63 0.38
N ILE A 8 -6.62 32.07 1.54
CA ILE A 8 -6.53 30.62 1.81
C ILE A 8 -7.40 29.84 0.81
N ILE A 9 -8.64 30.29 0.56
CA ILE A 9 -9.55 29.65 -0.38
C ILE A 9 -9.00 29.74 -1.81
N GLU A 10 -8.52 30.93 -2.25
CA GLU A 10 -7.88 31.11 -3.54
C GLU A 10 -6.68 30.16 -3.71
N GLY A 11 -5.79 30.12 -2.70
CA GLY A 11 -4.64 29.22 -2.72
C GLY A 11 -5.04 27.75 -2.81
N GLY A 12 -6.12 27.34 -2.12
CA GLY A 12 -6.67 26.00 -2.22
C GLY A 12 -7.21 25.67 -3.62
N LEU A 13 -7.92 26.59 -4.25
CA LEU A 13 -8.45 26.43 -5.63
C LEU A 13 -7.33 26.41 -6.68
N GLU A 14 -6.29 27.24 -6.46
CA GLU A 14 -5.10 27.31 -7.33
C GLU A 14 -4.12 26.15 -7.09
N LYS A 15 -4.41 25.24 -6.12
CA LYS A 15 -3.49 24.18 -5.63
C LYS A 15 -2.13 24.72 -5.17
N ASN A 16 -2.08 25.98 -4.74
CA ASN A 16 -0.89 26.66 -4.23
C ASN A 16 -0.82 26.52 -2.71
N LYS A 17 -0.11 25.49 -2.25
CA LYS A 17 0.01 25.13 -0.83
C LYS A 17 0.74 26.21 -0.02
N ASP A 18 1.75 26.86 -0.59
CA ASP A 18 2.53 27.90 0.10
C ASP A 18 1.69 29.12 0.37
N LYS A 19 0.84 29.51 -0.59
CA LYS A 19 -0.15 30.58 -0.42
C LYS A 19 -1.12 30.24 0.72
N VAL A 20 -1.62 29.00 0.79
CA VAL A 20 -2.50 28.54 1.87
C VAL A 20 -1.81 28.59 3.22
N LEU A 21 -0.58 28.06 3.33
CA LEU A 21 0.17 28.01 4.58
C LEU A 21 0.52 29.42 5.10
N SER A 22 1.04 30.30 4.24
CA SER A 22 1.43 31.68 4.61
C SER A 22 0.24 32.47 5.12
N TYR A 23 -0.90 32.41 4.43
CA TYR A 23 -2.09 33.13 4.86
C TYR A 23 -2.78 32.49 6.08
N ALA A 24 -2.66 31.17 6.28
CA ALA A 24 -3.14 30.52 7.48
C ALA A 24 -2.29 30.86 8.72
N GLN A 25 -0.97 31.03 8.57
CA GLN A 25 -0.10 31.55 9.64
C GLN A 25 -0.46 33.00 10.02
N LEU A 26 -0.59 33.89 9.02
CA LEU A 26 -1.03 35.27 9.22
C LEU A 26 -2.41 35.35 9.90
N LEU A 27 -3.32 34.47 9.57
CA LEU A 27 -4.63 34.35 10.22
C LEU A 27 -4.49 33.99 11.70
N ALA A 28 -3.64 32.98 12.01
CA ALA A 28 -3.41 32.55 13.39
C ALA A 28 -2.78 33.70 14.25
N GLU A 29 -1.83 34.44 13.68
CA GLU A 29 -1.23 35.58 14.35
C GLU A 29 -2.27 36.71 14.67
N LYS A 30 -3.09 37.06 13.69
CA LYS A 30 -4.16 38.06 13.88
C LYS A 30 -5.20 37.63 14.90
N LEU A 31 -5.57 36.37 14.93
CA LEU A 31 -6.48 35.80 15.91
C LEU A 31 -5.90 35.86 17.33
N ARG A 32 -4.58 35.71 17.49
CA ARG A 32 -3.91 35.92 18.79
C ARG A 32 -3.94 37.39 19.24
N GLU A 33 -3.73 38.32 18.31
CA GLU A 33 -3.82 39.77 18.58
C GLU A 33 -5.25 40.19 18.98
N GLU A 34 -6.27 39.53 18.39
CA GLU A 34 -7.69 39.78 18.70
C GLU A 34 -8.18 39.02 19.96
N GLY A 35 -7.31 38.24 20.62
CA GLY A 35 -7.63 37.53 21.87
C GLY A 35 -8.25 36.12 21.67
N GLU A 36 -8.44 35.68 20.45
CA GLU A 36 -9.00 34.36 20.06
C GLU A 36 -7.92 33.26 20.12
N THR A 37 -7.21 33.16 21.26
CA THR A 37 -6.05 32.25 21.40
C THR A 37 -6.36 30.79 21.16
N LYS A 38 -7.54 30.28 21.60
CA LYS A 38 -7.93 28.87 21.41
C LYS A 38 -8.06 28.50 19.93
N PHE A 39 -8.58 29.41 19.11
CA PHE A 39 -8.75 29.18 17.69
C PHE A 39 -7.44 29.33 16.94
N ALA A 40 -6.62 30.31 17.30
CA ALA A 40 -5.26 30.51 16.81
C ALA A 40 -4.39 29.28 17.07
N ASP A 41 -4.46 28.70 18.28
CA ASP A 41 -3.71 27.48 18.63
C ASP A 41 -4.18 26.25 17.86
N ARG A 42 -5.47 26.13 17.56
CA ARG A 42 -5.98 25.06 16.70
C ARG A 42 -5.45 25.17 15.29
N ILE A 43 -5.44 26.37 14.70
CA ILE A 43 -4.84 26.62 13.38
C ILE A 43 -3.34 26.30 13.43
N SER A 44 -2.61 26.82 14.42
CA SER A 44 -1.18 26.55 14.59
C SER A 44 -0.87 25.07 14.77
N ASN A 45 -1.69 24.32 15.49
CA ASN A 45 -1.55 22.86 15.64
C ASN A 45 -1.81 22.10 14.33
N VAL A 46 -2.74 22.56 13.48
CA VAL A 46 -2.95 21.99 12.15
C VAL A 46 -1.77 22.33 11.24
N LEU A 47 -1.26 23.54 11.30
CA LEU A 47 -0.08 23.97 10.55
C LEU A 47 1.17 23.22 11.00
N SER A 48 1.41 23.09 12.32
CA SER A 48 2.60 22.41 12.87
C SER A 48 2.60 20.90 12.56
N LYS A 49 1.44 20.28 12.50
CA LYS A 49 1.33 18.87 12.02
C LYS A 49 1.71 18.74 10.54
N ASN A 50 1.52 19.81 9.74
CA ASN A 50 1.87 19.88 8.33
C ASN A 50 3.25 20.51 8.06
N THR A 51 3.82 21.27 9.01
CA THR A 51 5.10 21.99 8.84
C THR A 51 6.33 21.13 9.16
N ALA A 52 6.16 19.88 9.54
CA ALA A 52 7.29 18.97 9.64
C ALA A 52 8.01 18.73 8.28
N HIS A 53 7.45 19.22 7.15
CA HIS A 53 7.94 18.89 5.81
C HIS A 53 8.04 20.03 4.77
N PRO A 54 8.07 21.34 5.08
CA PRO A 54 8.19 22.36 4.02
C PRO A 54 9.54 22.37 3.31
N VAL A 55 10.61 21.92 3.97
CA VAL A 55 11.97 21.86 3.39
C VAL A 55 12.07 20.81 2.27
N TYR A 56 11.29 19.73 2.36
CA TYR A 56 11.37 18.66 1.37
C TYR A 56 10.60 18.93 0.07
N LEU A 57 9.54 19.77 0.11
CA LEU A 57 8.69 20.00 -1.07
C LEU A 57 9.42 20.70 -2.20
N ASP A 58 10.26 21.70 -1.89
CA ASP A 58 11.01 22.43 -2.91
C ASP A 58 12.11 21.58 -3.57
N GLU A 59 12.72 20.67 -2.81
CA GLU A 59 13.76 19.78 -3.32
C GLU A 59 13.22 18.70 -4.30
N PHE A 60 11.92 18.40 -4.24
CA PHE A 60 11.28 17.36 -5.06
C PHE A 60 10.40 17.89 -6.19
N GLN A 61 10.38 19.21 -6.43
CA GLN A 61 9.54 19.83 -7.48
C GLN A 61 9.89 19.39 -8.90
N THR A 62 11.16 19.07 -9.16
CA THR A 62 11.61 18.62 -10.48
C THR A 62 11.93 17.13 -10.44
N THR A 63 11.05 16.32 -10.98
CA THR A 63 11.26 14.88 -11.15
C THR A 63 12.04 14.59 -12.44
N PRO A 64 12.89 13.55 -12.46
CA PRO A 64 13.56 13.13 -13.69
C PRO A 64 12.52 12.55 -14.66
N THR A 65 12.57 13.05 -15.89
CA THR A 65 11.74 12.57 -17.00
C THR A 65 12.54 11.74 -17.98
N ASP A 66 11.89 10.75 -18.56
CA ASP A 66 12.45 10.01 -19.68
C ASP A 66 12.65 10.93 -20.90
N SER A 67 13.80 10.86 -21.52
CA SER A 67 14.14 11.70 -22.68
C SER A 67 13.33 11.42 -23.94
N GLU A 68 12.76 10.22 -24.08
CA GLU A 68 12.00 9.79 -25.25
C GLU A 68 10.49 9.96 -25.04
N SER A 69 9.96 9.40 -23.97
CA SER A 69 8.52 9.44 -23.66
C SER A 69 8.09 10.73 -22.95
N ARG A 70 9.02 11.47 -22.35
CA ARG A 70 8.79 12.63 -21.47
C ARG A 70 7.92 12.35 -20.24
N LEU A 71 7.78 11.08 -19.88
CA LEU A 71 7.05 10.66 -18.68
C LEU A 71 7.94 10.76 -17.45
N ASP A 72 7.32 11.04 -16.31
CA ASP A 72 8.02 11.00 -15.02
C ASP A 72 8.50 9.60 -14.69
N MET A 73 9.80 9.45 -14.43
CA MET A 73 10.42 8.18 -14.07
C MET A 73 10.25 7.80 -12.60
N VAL A 74 9.86 8.76 -11.77
CA VAL A 74 9.64 8.56 -10.35
C VAL A 74 8.32 9.18 -9.91
N GLU A 75 7.75 8.64 -8.84
CA GLU A 75 6.64 9.22 -8.11
C GLU A 75 7.11 9.54 -6.69
N VAL A 76 6.88 10.76 -6.24
CA VAL A 76 7.27 11.19 -4.89
C VAL A 76 6.05 11.25 -3.99
N THR A 77 6.05 10.43 -2.94
CA THR A 77 5.00 10.39 -1.93
C THR A 77 5.56 10.95 -0.62
N MET A 78 4.93 12.00 -0.09
CA MET A 78 5.30 12.55 1.21
C MET A 78 4.80 11.65 2.34
N PRO A 79 5.52 11.56 3.49
CA PRO A 79 5.11 10.78 4.64
C PRO A 79 3.89 11.43 5.29
N GLU A 80 2.69 10.94 4.99
CA GLU A 80 1.42 11.43 5.55
C GLU A 80 0.98 10.59 6.75
N ALA A 81 0.32 11.25 7.72
CA ALA A 81 -0.22 10.60 8.92
C ALA A 81 -1.35 9.60 8.64
N ALA A 82 -1.93 9.66 7.43
CA ALA A 82 -2.93 8.71 6.94
C ALA A 82 -2.32 7.48 6.27
N ALA A 83 -1.00 7.25 6.43
CA ALA A 83 -0.39 6.01 6.00
C ALA A 83 -1.15 4.84 6.61
N GLU A 84 -1.62 3.98 5.75
CA GLU A 84 -2.52 2.86 6.01
C GLU A 84 -2.11 2.11 7.29
N GLU A 85 -3.09 1.87 8.14
CA GLU A 85 -2.96 0.96 9.27
C GLU A 85 -2.56 -0.40 8.70
N ILE A 86 -1.34 -0.87 9.04
CA ILE A 86 -0.80 -2.12 8.50
C ILE A 86 -1.01 -3.23 9.52
N ILE A 87 -1.61 -4.30 9.07
CA ILE A 87 -1.75 -5.53 9.85
C ILE A 87 -0.70 -6.52 9.37
N LEU A 88 0.19 -6.89 10.26
CA LEU A 88 1.30 -7.80 10.03
C LEU A 88 1.36 -8.86 11.12
N PRO A 89 1.78 -10.09 10.78
CA PRO A 89 2.15 -11.09 11.79
C PRO A 89 3.21 -10.54 12.76
N GLU A 90 3.13 -10.90 14.03
CA GLU A 90 3.95 -10.29 15.10
C GLU A 90 5.46 -10.37 14.80
N LEU A 91 5.94 -11.53 14.31
CA LEU A 91 7.35 -11.68 13.94
C LEU A 91 7.77 -10.77 12.79
N LEU A 92 6.89 -10.57 11.82
CA LEU A 92 7.14 -9.67 10.71
C LEU A 92 7.16 -8.22 11.17
N LYS A 93 6.21 -7.85 12.04
CA LYS A 93 6.14 -6.54 12.68
C LYS A 93 7.42 -6.24 13.45
N MET A 94 7.92 -7.19 14.25
CA MET A 94 9.20 -7.04 14.96
C MET A 94 10.37 -6.77 14.01
N LYS A 95 10.49 -7.49 12.90
CA LYS A 95 11.55 -7.28 11.90
C LYS A 95 11.48 -5.88 11.29
N VAL A 96 10.27 -5.45 10.92
CA VAL A 96 10.02 -4.12 10.35
C VAL A 96 10.35 -3.00 11.34
N GLU A 97 9.89 -3.14 12.60
CA GLU A 97 10.20 -2.16 13.65
C GLU A 97 11.71 -2.10 13.94
N THR A 98 12.40 -3.26 13.99
CA THR A 98 13.85 -3.30 14.14
C THR A 98 14.54 -2.54 13.02
N TYR A 99 14.12 -2.74 11.76
CA TYR A 99 14.66 -2.01 10.62
C TYR A 99 14.40 -0.49 10.73
N ILE A 100 13.17 -0.09 11.09
CA ILE A 100 12.83 1.33 11.31
C ILE A 100 13.69 1.94 12.43
N HIS A 101 13.92 1.20 13.50
CA HIS A 101 14.78 1.64 14.59
C HIS A 101 16.25 1.77 14.17
N SER A 102 16.76 0.88 13.32
CA SER A 102 18.12 1.01 12.78
C SER A 102 18.28 2.29 11.98
N LEU A 103 17.33 2.59 11.09
CA LEU A 103 17.33 3.84 10.34
C LEU A 103 17.36 5.09 11.25
N LYS A 104 16.57 5.11 12.32
CA LYS A 104 16.52 6.24 13.26
C LYS A 104 17.78 6.40 14.09
N HIS A 105 18.51 5.33 14.35
CA HIS A 105 19.70 5.34 15.19
C HIS A 105 21.01 5.24 14.42
N ARG A 106 20.96 5.43 13.11
CA ARG A 106 22.09 5.30 12.20
C ARG A 106 23.35 6.04 12.67
N ASN A 107 23.19 7.29 13.09
CA ASN A 107 24.34 8.09 13.55
C ASN A 107 25.07 7.41 14.73
N LYS A 108 24.32 6.79 15.65
CA LYS A 108 24.94 6.05 16.78
C LYS A 108 25.71 4.81 16.30
N PHE A 109 25.19 4.11 15.29
CA PHE A 109 25.91 2.97 14.71
C PHE A 109 27.20 3.41 14.04
N MET A 110 27.18 4.52 13.29
CA MET A 110 28.38 5.11 12.68
C MET A 110 29.42 5.52 13.72
N GLU A 111 29.00 6.14 14.84
CA GLU A 111 29.88 6.48 15.97
C GLU A 111 30.54 5.24 16.60
N MET A 112 29.86 4.10 16.57
CA MET A 112 30.37 2.83 17.07
C MET A 112 31.21 2.04 16.03
N GLY A 113 31.41 2.63 14.83
CA GLY A 113 32.15 1.99 13.74
C GLY A 113 31.35 0.89 13.01
N VAL A 114 30.03 0.87 13.16
CA VAL A 114 29.13 -0.04 12.46
C VAL A 114 28.48 0.76 11.33
N ASP A 115 29.09 0.69 10.15
CA ASP A 115 28.53 1.30 8.93
C ASP A 115 27.97 0.19 8.03
N LEU A 116 26.65 0.04 8.06
CA LEU A 116 25.92 -0.92 7.22
C LEU A 116 25.04 -0.15 6.25
N PRO A 117 25.03 -0.56 4.97
CA PRO A 117 24.09 0.00 4.01
C PRO A 117 22.64 -0.20 4.47
N GLU A 118 21.82 0.84 4.34
CA GLU A 118 20.41 0.80 4.72
C GLU A 118 19.56 0.33 3.52
N SER A 119 19.71 -0.95 3.17
CA SER A 119 19.00 -1.57 2.04
C SER A 119 18.11 -2.71 2.48
N LEU A 120 16.83 -2.66 2.08
CA LEU A 120 15.80 -3.63 2.41
C LEU A 120 15.15 -4.19 1.14
N LEU A 121 15.13 -5.52 1.01
CA LEU A 121 14.36 -6.23 -0.01
C LEU A 121 13.10 -6.83 0.60
N LEU A 122 11.93 -6.40 0.11
CA LEU A 122 10.63 -6.97 0.40
C LEU A 122 10.28 -8.00 -0.68
N TYR A 123 10.00 -9.23 -0.29
CA TYR A 123 9.61 -10.25 -1.25
C TYR A 123 8.42 -11.07 -0.76
N GLY A 124 7.73 -11.75 -1.65
CA GLY A 124 6.57 -12.59 -1.33
C GLY A 124 5.43 -12.43 -2.32
N PRO A 125 4.30 -13.12 -2.10
CA PRO A 125 3.19 -13.16 -3.04
C PRO A 125 2.63 -11.78 -3.38
N PRO A 126 2.02 -11.61 -4.58
CA PRO A 126 1.35 -10.38 -4.95
C PRO A 126 0.18 -10.08 -4.01
N GLY A 127 -0.17 -8.81 -3.87
CA GLY A 127 -1.29 -8.36 -3.04
C GLY A 127 -1.06 -8.42 -1.52
N CYS A 128 0.12 -8.85 -1.05
CA CYS A 128 0.43 -8.97 0.39
C CYS A 128 0.87 -7.66 1.07
N GLY A 129 0.90 -6.53 0.35
CA GLY A 129 1.10 -5.22 0.95
C GLY A 129 2.55 -4.74 0.98
N LYS A 130 3.45 -5.24 0.10
CA LYS A 130 4.85 -4.79 0.02
C LYS A 130 4.96 -3.27 -0.20
N THR A 131 4.22 -2.72 -1.14
CA THR A 131 4.16 -1.28 -1.42
C THR A 131 3.56 -0.50 -0.23
N SER A 132 2.51 -1.02 0.41
CA SER A 132 1.95 -0.43 1.64
C SER A 132 2.97 -0.43 2.78
N LEU A 133 3.79 -1.48 2.89
CA LEU A 133 4.85 -1.56 3.88
C LEU A 133 5.96 -0.54 3.63
N ALA A 134 6.34 -0.30 2.37
CA ALA A 134 7.27 0.75 2.01
C ALA A 134 6.74 2.15 2.39
N ARG A 135 5.46 2.44 2.15
CA ARG A 135 4.79 3.67 2.60
C ARG A 135 4.75 3.78 4.13
N TYR A 136 4.47 2.70 4.83
CA TYR A 136 4.50 2.66 6.29
C TYR A 136 5.90 2.99 6.83
N ILE A 137 6.96 2.41 6.26
CA ILE A 137 8.35 2.72 6.64
C ILE A 137 8.65 4.20 6.39
N SER A 138 8.23 4.75 5.25
CA SER A 138 8.36 6.19 4.94
C SER A 138 7.67 7.05 6.01
N PHE A 139 6.43 6.75 6.34
CA PHE A 139 5.68 7.45 7.40
C PHE A 139 6.38 7.38 8.76
N ARG A 140 6.83 6.18 9.17
CA ARG A 140 7.45 5.95 10.49
C ARG A 140 8.84 6.59 10.62
N THR A 141 9.56 6.76 9.51
CA THR A 141 10.87 7.40 9.46
C THR A 141 10.79 8.90 9.21
N GLY A 142 9.67 9.39 8.67
CA GLY A 142 9.51 10.77 8.23
C GLY A 142 10.22 11.11 6.92
N LEU A 143 10.73 10.11 6.20
CA LEU A 143 11.43 10.30 4.93
C LEU A 143 10.45 10.20 3.75
N PRO A 144 10.50 11.11 2.76
CA PRO A 144 9.76 10.98 1.51
C PRO A 144 10.07 9.68 0.79
N LEU A 145 9.06 9.07 0.17
CA LEU A 145 9.19 7.86 -0.64
C LEU A 145 9.28 8.23 -2.12
N VAL A 146 10.42 7.98 -2.73
CA VAL A 146 10.66 8.14 -4.17
C VAL A 146 10.51 6.79 -4.84
N THR A 147 9.36 6.53 -5.44
CA THR A 147 9.06 5.25 -6.11
C THR A 147 9.51 5.32 -7.56
N ALA A 148 10.40 4.43 -7.97
CA ALA A 148 10.82 4.29 -9.36
C ALA A 148 9.78 3.52 -10.18
N LYS A 149 9.39 4.04 -11.34
CA LYS A 149 8.47 3.42 -12.29
C LYS A 149 9.26 2.52 -13.26
N LEU A 150 9.58 1.31 -12.83
CA LEU A 150 10.47 0.41 -13.57
C LEU A 150 9.81 -0.22 -14.81
N ASP A 151 8.51 -0.38 -14.82
CA ASP A 151 7.70 -0.87 -15.94
C ASP A 151 7.81 0.01 -17.19
N GLY A 152 7.74 1.33 -17.01
CA GLY A 152 7.93 2.30 -18.08
C GLY A 152 9.34 2.32 -18.66
N LEU A 153 10.34 1.90 -17.88
CA LEU A 153 11.74 1.90 -18.33
C LEU A 153 12.07 0.73 -19.25
N VAL A 154 11.40 -0.41 -19.09
CA VAL A 154 11.65 -1.61 -19.92
C VAL A 154 11.02 -1.48 -21.30
N SER A 155 9.99 -0.67 -21.45
CA SER A 155 9.29 -0.45 -22.73
C SER A 155 10.03 0.52 -23.68
N SER A 156 10.96 1.33 -23.19
CA SER A 156 11.82 2.18 -23.99
C SER A 156 12.98 1.36 -24.59
N LEU A 157 13.53 1.79 -25.72
CA LEU A 157 14.67 1.15 -26.38
C LEU A 157 15.76 0.83 -25.35
N LEU A 158 16.22 -0.41 -25.30
CA LEU A 158 17.11 -0.99 -24.26
C LEU A 158 18.36 -0.12 -23.94
N GLY A 159 18.83 0.70 -24.91
CA GLY A 159 19.97 1.61 -24.69
C GLY A 159 19.67 2.83 -23.82
N SER A 160 18.42 3.26 -23.68
CA SER A 160 18.01 4.38 -22.83
C SER A 160 17.76 3.93 -21.39
N THR A 161 17.36 2.68 -21.17
CA THR A 161 17.02 2.10 -19.86
C THR A 161 18.15 2.25 -18.84
N SER A 162 19.40 1.91 -19.19
CA SER A 162 20.54 2.06 -18.27
C SER A 162 20.81 3.51 -17.88
N LYS A 163 20.62 4.46 -18.80
CA LYS A 163 20.75 5.90 -18.51
C LYS A 163 19.65 6.39 -17.60
N ASN A 164 18.43 5.92 -17.80
CA ASN A 164 17.27 6.29 -17.01
C ASN A 164 17.38 5.74 -15.58
N ILE A 165 17.82 4.49 -15.41
CA ILE A 165 18.13 3.93 -14.08
C ILE A 165 19.12 4.82 -13.36
N ARG A 166 20.24 5.16 -14.00
CA ARG A 166 21.25 6.03 -13.39
C ARG A 166 20.68 7.38 -12.96
N ARG A 167 19.84 8.02 -13.78
CA ARG A 167 19.20 9.31 -13.44
C ARG A 167 18.31 9.20 -12.20
N ILE A 168 17.57 8.09 -12.04
CA ILE A 168 16.73 7.84 -10.86
C ILE A 168 17.60 7.78 -9.60
N PHE A 169 18.69 7.01 -9.65
CA PHE A 169 19.61 6.89 -8.51
C PHE A 169 20.32 8.21 -8.19
N GLU A 170 20.80 8.94 -9.19
CA GLU A 170 21.41 10.26 -9.02
C GLU A 170 20.42 11.26 -8.41
N TYR A 171 19.16 11.24 -8.84
CA TYR A 171 18.11 12.08 -8.26
C TYR A 171 17.87 11.79 -6.78
N ALA A 172 17.74 10.53 -6.39
CA ALA A 172 17.52 10.14 -5.01
C ALA A 172 18.76 10.32 -4.13
N LYS A 173 19.97 10.17 -4.69
CA LYS A 173 21.25 10.28 -3.95
C LYS A 173 21.49 11.67 -3.35
N THR A 174 20.95 12.70 -3.96
CA THR A 174 21.13 14.10 -3.53
C THR A 174 20.09 14.56 -2.51
N LYS A 175 19.15 13.70 -2.13
CA LYS A 175 17.97 14.07 -1.32
C LYS A 175 17.79 13.13 -0.14
N PRO A 176 17.33 13.64 1.04
CA PRO A 176 16.98 12.80 2.17
C PRO A 176 15.65 12.09 1.89
N CYS A 177 15.71 10.91 1.30
CA CYS A 177 14.53 10.13 0.92
C CYS A 177 14.80 8.62 1.00
N ILE A 178 13.73 7.85 0.88
CA ILE A 178 13.77 6.42 0.61
C ILE A 178 13.59 6.24 -0.90
N LEU A 179 14.58 5.67 -1.59
CA LEU A 179 14.40 5.20 -2.96
C LEU A 179 13.72 3.83 -2.93
N PHE A 180 12.56 3.72 -3.56
CA PHE A 180 11.80 2.49 -3.61
C PHE A 180 11.71 1.97 -5.06
N LEU A 181 12.23 0.76 -5.27
CA LEU A 181 12.16 0.04 -6.53
C LEU A 181 11.02 -0.97 -6.44
N ASP A 182 9.82 -0.56 -6.87
CA ASP A 182 8.68 -1.49 -6.91
C ASP A 182 8.73 -2.36 -8.17
N GLU A 183 8.15 -3.57 -8.09
CA GLU A 183 8.18 -4.56 -9.17
C GLU A 183 9.60 -4.79 -9.73
N PHE A 184 10.56 -4.85 -8.82
CA PHE A 184 11.99 -4.93 -9.13
C PHE A 184 12.35 -6.09 -10.07
N ASP A 185 11.57 -7.15 -10.07
CA ASP A 185 11.70 -8.29 -10.97
C ASP A 185 11.45 -7.93 -12.45
N ALA A 186 10.79 -6.82 -12.76
CA ALA A 186 10.63 -6.37 -14.14
C ALA A 186 11.97 -6.16 -14.86
N ILE A 187 13.00 -5.70 -14.11
CA ILE A 187 14.36 -5.51 -14.63
C ILE A 187 15.30 -6.67 -14.24
N ALA A 188 15.12 -7.20 -13.03
CA ALA A 188 16.01 -8.22 -12.45
C ALA A 188 15.69 -9.65 -12.93
N LYS A 189 14.63 -9.83 -13.72
CA LYS A 189 14.29 -11.08 -14.41
C LYS A 189 15.33 -11.32 -15.50
N SER A 190 16.05 -12.17 -15.29
CA SER A 190 16.72 -13.33 -15.66
C SER A 190 17.26 -13.56 -17.08
N ARG A 191 18.10 -14.35 -17.11
CA ARG A 191 19.20 -14.91 -17.87
C ARG A 191 18.83 -16.13 -18.74
N ASN A 192 17.54 -16.54 -18.86
CA ASN A 192 17.19 -17.83 -19.45
C ASN A 192 16.82 -17.82 -20.95
N ASP A 193 16.62 -16.65 -21.58
CA ASP A 193 16.37 -16.56 -23.01
C ASP A 193 17.63 -16.21 -23.79
N GLU A 194 18.09 -17.15 -24.62
CA GLU A 194 19.37 -17.09 -25.33
C GLU A 194 19.46 -16.00 -26.42
N HIS A 195 18.36 -15.41 -26.85
CA HIS A 195 18.34 -14.41 -27.94
C HIS A 195 18.33 -12.93 -27.53
N GLU A 196 17.94 -12.59 -26.28
CA GLU A 196 17.97 -11.19 -25.77
C GLU A 196 19.11 -10.92 -24.78
N VAL A 197 20.05 -11.84 -24.68
CA VAL A 197 21.00 -12.00 -23.57
C VAL A 197 21.99 -10.83 -23.37
N GLY A 198 22.32 -10.07 -24.42
CA GLY A 198 23.40 -9.07 -24.34
C GLY A 198 22.97 -7.76 -23.67
N GLU A 199 21.84 -7.20 -24.06
CA GLU A 199 21.43 -5.87 -23.61
C GLU A 199 20.74 -5.91 -22.24
N LEU A 200 19.90 -6.91 -21.98
CA LEU A 200 19.28 -7.09 -20.66
C LEU A 200 20.36 -7.32 -19.57
N LYS A 201 21.39 -8.11 -19.87
CA LYS A 201 22.55 -8.26 -18.96
C LYS A 201 23.25 -6.92 -18.65
N ARG A 202 23.36 -6.03 -19.63
CA ARG A 202 23.94 -4.70 -19.43
C ARG A 202 23.06 -3.85 -18.52
N VAL A 203 21.73 -3.92 -18.68
CA VAL A 203 20.78 -3.21 -17.84
C VAL A 203 20.85 -3.71 -16.39
N VAL A 204 20.83 -5.04 -16.18
CA VAL A 204 20.97 -5.63 -14.84
C VAL A 204 22.32 -5.26 -14.21
N ASN A 205 23.42 -5.35 -14.93
CA ASN A 205 24.74 -4.95 -14.42
C ASN A 205 24.80 -3.46 -14.07
N SER A 206 24.21 -2.60 -14.90
CA SER A 206 24.09 -1.17 -14.61
C SER A 206 23.27 -0.92 -13.35
N LEU A 207 22.15 -1.65 -13.18
CA LEU A 207 21.32 -1.56 -11.98
C LEU A 207 22.12 -1.99 -10.74
N LEU A 208 22.82 -3.13 -10.78
CA LEU A 208 23.64 -3.62 -9.67
C LEU A 208 24.73 -2.61 -9.28
N GLN A 209 25.39 -2.00 -10.26
CA GLN A 209 26.39 -0.97 -10.03
C GLN A 209 25.79 0.28 -9.37
N ASN A 210 24.63 0.74 -9.85
CA ASN A 210 23.93 1.87 -9.23
C ASN A 210 23.49 1.57 -7.79
N ILE A 211 23.08 0.34 -7.50
CA ILE A 211 22.75 -0.11 -6.13
C ILE A 211 24.02 -0.06 -5.25
N ASP A 212 25.13 -0.59 -5.73
CA ASP A 212 26.41 -0.58 -5.00
C ASP A 212 26.87 0.86 -4.69
N ASP A 213 26.80 1.76 -5.69
CA ASP A 213 27.14 3.18 -5.53
C ASP A 213 26.18 3.93 -4.59
N PHE A 214 24.92 3.53 -4.55
CA PHE A 214 23.90 4.11 -3.69
C PHE A 214 24.07 3.66 -2.24
N ASN A 215 24.35 2.39 -2.04
CA ASN A 215 24.58 1.78 -0.73
C ASN A 215 25.84 2.31 -0.02
N ASN A 216 26.82 2.81 -0.76
CA ASN A 216 28.00 3.47 -0.20
C ASN A 216 27.74 4.86 0.37
N GLY A 217 26.51 5.38 0.22
CA GLY A 217 26.07 6.67 0.73
C GLY A 217 25.19 6.57 1.97
N SER A 218 24.70 7.74 2.43
CA SER A 218 23.75 7.83 3.55
C SER A 218 22.31 7.58 3.17
N ASN A 219 22.07 6.91 2.05
CA ASN A 219 20.76 6.78 1.43
C ASN A 219 20.05 5.50 1.88
N VAL A 220 18.73 5.48 1.82
CA VAL A 220 17.88 4.34 2.15
C VAL A 220 17.33 3.77 0.86
N LEU A 221 17.60 2.49 0.61
CA LEU A 221 17.10 1.76 -0.55
C LEU A 221 16.11 0.69 -0.14
N LEU A 222 14.90 0.75 -0.67
CA LEU A 222 13.92 -0.32 -0.59
C LEU A 222 13.69 -0.90 -1.98
N ALA A 223 13.50 -2.21 -2.06
CA ALA A 223 13.02 -2.87 -3.27
C ALA A 223 11.90 -3.86 -2.92
N ALA A 224 11.00 -4.09 -3.86
CA ALA A 224 9.95 -5.10 -3.73
C ALA A 224 9.87 -5.99 -4.96
N THR A 225 9.64 -7.30 -4.74
CA THR A 225 9.45 -8.28 -5.82
C THR A 225 8.34 -9.27 -5.48
N ASN A 226 7.61 -9.68 -6.51
CA ASN A 226 6.63 -10.76 -6.44
C ASN A 226 7.25 -12.11 -6.83
N HIS A 227 8.46 -12.12 -7.38
CA HIS A 227 9.09 -13.28 -8.00
C HIS A 227 10.51 -13.49 -7.47
N GLU A 228 10.65 -13.78 -6.16
CA GLU A 228 11.94 -13.97 -5.50
C GLU A 228 12.83 -15.03 -6.18
N LYS A 229 12.22 -16.09 -6.74
CA LYS A 229 12.93 -17.19 -7.42
C LYS A 229 13.55 -16.78 -8.76
N LEU A 230 13.08 -15.68 -9.34
CA LEU A 230 13.57 -15.17 -10.62
C LEU A 230 14.70 -14.15 -10.46
N LEU A 231 14.95 -13.67 -9.24
CA LEU A 231 16.03 -12.72 -8.98
C LEU A 231 17.40 -13.40 -9.06
N ASP A 232 18.32 -12.69 -9.68
CA ASP A 232 19.72 -13.09 -9.69
C ASP A 232 20.30 -13.15 -8.26
N PRO A 233 21.05 -14.22 -7.89
CA PRO A 233 21.73 -14.28 -6.59
C PRO A 233 22.62 -13.07 -6.29
N ALA A 234 23.15 -12.40 -7.31
CA ALA A 234 23.93 -11.19 -7.15
C ALA A 234 23.11 -10.01 -6.62
N VAL A 235 21.82 -9.97 -6.92
CA VAL A 235 20.87 -8.96 -6.38
C VAL A 235 20.71 -9.13 -4.87
N TRP A 236 20.45 -10.35 -4.41
CA TRP A 236 20.23 -10.65 -3.00
C TRP A 236 21.36 -10.15 -2.09
N ARG A 237 22.61 -10.26 -2.56
CA ARG A 237 23.81 -9.85 -1.80
C ARG A 237 23.94 -8.34 -1.60
N ARG A 238 23.15 -7.52 -2.28
CA ARG A 238 23.16 -6.05 -2.18
C ARG A 238 22.18 -5.51 -1.16
N PHE A 239 21.32 -6.37 -0.65
CA PHE A 239 20.37 -5.99 0.39
C PHE A 239 20.84 -6.55 1.72
N THR A 240 21.09 -5.66 2.69
CA THR A 240 21.52 -6.04 4.06
C THR A 240 20.39 -6.66 4.85
N THR A 241 19.17 -6.26 4.55
CA THR A 241 17.96 -6.79 5.20
C THR A 241 17.02 -7.36 4.14
N THR A 242 16.46 -8.54 4.42
CA THR A 242 15.45 -9.15 3.58
C THR A 242 14.23 -9.53 4.41
N ILE A 243 13.05 -9.16 3.95
CA ILE A 243 11.80 -9.41 4.66
C ILE A 243 10.81 -10.11 3.71
N GLU A 244 10.39 -11.31 4.10
CA GLU A 244 9.31 -12.02 3.43
C GLU A 244 7.96 -11.50 3.92
N VAL A 245 7.16 -10.97 3.00
CA VAL A 245 5.79 -10.51 3.27
C VAL A 245 4.83 -11.62 2.87
N THR A 246 4.43 -12.43 3.83
CA THR A 246 3.58 -13.61 3.63
C THR A 246 2.10 -13.25 3.57
N ARG A 247 1.29 -14.22 3.13
CA ARG A 247 -0.17 -14.13 3.26
C ARG A 247 -0.59 -14.11 4.73
N PRO A 248 -1.68 -13.41 5.07
CA PRO A 248 -2.20 -13.33 6.44
C PRO A 248 -2.71 -14.70 6.90
N ARG A 249 -2.58 -14.96 8.19
CA ARG A 249 -3.16 -16.13 8.87
C ARG A 249 -4.39 -15.73 9.66
N GLN A 250 -5.00 -16.66 10.36
CA GLN A 250 -6.28 -16.46 11.05
C GLN A 250 -6.37 -15.19 11.93
N PRO A 251 -5.40 -14.84 12.80
CA PRO A 251 -5.48 -13.61 13.58
C PRO A 251 -5.53 -12.36 12.70
N GLU A 252 -4.64 -12.27 11.71
CA GLU A 252 -4.53 -11.11 10.83
C GLU A 252 -5.74 -11.01 9.89
N LEU A 253 -6.34 -12.15 9.47
CA LEU A 253 -7.55 -12.16 8.65
C LEU A 253 -8.72 -11.47 9.36
N ILE A 254 -8.89 -11.75 10.66
CA ILE A 254 -9.94 -11.13 11.47
C ILE A 254 -9.71 -9.62 11.58
N GLU A 255 -8.47 -9.20 11.83
CA GLU A 255 -8.11 -7.79 11.92
C GLU A 255 -8.30 -7.06 10.57
N LEU A 256 -7.94 -7.69 9.45
CA LEU A 256 -8.15 -7.15 8.11
C LEU A 256 -9.63 -6.95 7.77
N ILE A 257 -10.49 -7.93 8.10
CA ILE A 257 -11.94 -7.79 7.93
C ILE A 257 -12.44 -6.57 8.71
N ARG A 258 -12.09 -6.45 9.99
CA ARG A 258 -12.47 -5.31 10.83
C ARG A 258 -11.95 -3.99 10.27
N LEU A 259 -10.69 -3.96 9.83
CA LEU A 259 -10.08 -2.76 9.24
C LEU A 259 -10.85 -2.31 7.99
N PHE A 260 -11.15 -3.23 7.08
CA PHE A 260 -11.77 -2.88 5.80
C PHE A 260 -13.29 -2.64 5.91
N THR A 261 -13.93 -3.07 6.99
CA THR A 261 -15.36 -2.81 7.25
C THR A 261 -15.62 -1.69 8.26
N LYS A 262 -14.58 -1.07 8.83
CA LYS A 262 -14.69 -0.08 9.93
C LYS A 262 -15.58 1.14 9.64
N ASN A 263 -15.82 1.47 8.38
CA ASN A 263 -16.61 2.63 7.97
C ASN A 263 -18.12 2.40 7.99
N MET A 264 -18.58 1.16 8.21
CA MET A 264 -19.99 0.81 8.36
C MET A 264 -20.16 -0.17 9.52
N ASN A 265 -21.30 -0.11 10.19
CA ASN A 265 -21.66 -1.13 11.17
C ASN A 265 -21.77 -2.49 10.49
N CYS A 266 -21.31 -3.54 11.14
CA CYS A 266 -21.49 -4.91 10.65
C CYS A 266 -22.18 -5.78 11.71
N ASP A 267 -23.09 -6.62 11.28
CA ASP A 267 -23.88 -7.48 12.17
C ASP A 267 -23.14 -8.75 12.62
N PHE A 268 -21.89 -8.94 12.17
CA PHE A 268 -21.09 -10.12 12.45
C PHE A 268 -19.74 -9.83 13.10
N CYS A 269 -19.28 -8.56 13.10
CA CYS A 269 -17.94 -8.19 13.56
C CYS A 269 -17.69 -8.51 15.03
N ASP A 270 -18.75 -8.54 15.85
CA ASP A 270 -18.71 -8.90 17.28
C ASP A 270 -19.12 -10.35 17.56
N GLU A 271 -19.43 -11.14 16.53
CA GLU A 271 -19.78 -12.54 16.65
C GLU A 271 -18.60 -13.48 16.35
N PRO A 272 -17.94 -14.08 17.36
CA PRO A 272 -16.74 -14.88 17.15
C PRO A 272 -16.92 -16.05 16.19
N LYS A 273 -18.10 -16.70 16.20
CA LYS A 273 -18.39 -17.83 15.31
C LYS A 273 -18.40 -17.40 13.84
N LYS A 274 -19.09 -16.31 13.51
CA LYS A 274 -19.14 -15.76 12.14
C LYS A 274 -17.77 -15.29 11.67
N MET A 275 -17.04 -14.58 12.55
CA MET A 275 -15.67 -14.13 12.24
C MET A 275 -14.69 -15.28 11.99
N ASN A 276 -14.81 -16.37 12.77
CA ASN A 276 -13.99 -17.58 12.54
C ASN A 276 -14.37 -18.26 11.21
N THR A 277 -15.64 -18.35 10.87
CA THR A 277 -16.08 -18.88 9.58
C THR A 277 -15.53 -18.04 8.43
N LEU A 278 -15.62 -16.71 8.52
CA LEU A 278 -15.06 -15.81 7.52
C LEU A 278 -13.55 -15.96 7.39
N SER A 279 -12.82 -16.03 8.51
CA SER A 279 -11.36 -16.21 8.47
C SER A 279 -10.96 -17.54 7.83
N ASN A 280 -11.68 -18.63 8.09
CA ASN A 280 -11.44 -19.92 7.43
C ASN A 280 -11.72 -19.85 5.93
N LEU A 281 -12.81 -19.20 5.52
CA LEU A 281 -13.15 -19.02 4.10
C LEU A 281 -12.13 -18.16 3.35
N LEU A 282 -11.49 -17.24 4.04
CA LEU A 282 -10.49 -16.32 3.48
C LEU A 282 -9.05 -16.83 3.63
N GLU A 283 -8.85 -18.02 4.18
CA GLU A 283 -7.51 -18.62 4.26
C GLU A 283 -6.89 -18.74 2.86
N GLY A 284 -5.64 -18.32 2.74
CA GLY A 284 -4.91 -18.30 1.47
C GLY A 284 -5.17 -17.08 0.59
N PHE A 285 -6.07 -16.17 0.97
CA PHE A 285 -6.26 -14.90 0.26
C PHE A 285 -5.20 -13.87 0.64
N SER A 286 -4.90 -12.98 -0.29
CA SER A 286 -4.05 -11.82 -0.01
C SER A 286 -4.85 -10.70 0.67
N PRO A 287 -4.21 -9.76 1.40
CA PRO A 287 -4.87 -8.56 1.90
C PRO A 287 -5.61 -7.75 0.84
N SER A 288 -5.10 -7.73 -0.40
CA SER A 288 -5.76 -7.07 -1.53
C SER A 288 -7.06 -7.75 -1.92
N ASP A 289 -7.11 -9.10 -1.92
CA ASP A 289 -8.31 -9.86 -2.21
C ASP A 289 -9.37 -9.61 -1.13
N ILE A 290 -8.96 -9.64 0.15
CA ILE A 290 -9.84 -9.38 1.30
C ILE A 290 -10.41 -7.97 1.23
N LYS A 291 -9.57 -6.98 0.90
CA LYS A 291 -9.99 -5.59 0.68
C LYS A 291 -11.03 -5.50 -0.43
N ALA A 292 -10.81 -6.16 -1.56
CA ALA A 292 -11.75 -6.18 -2.68
C ALA A 292 -13.11 -6.78 -2.28
N ILE A 293 -13.11 -7.92 -1.57
CA ILE A 293 -14.33 -8.58 -1.07
C ILE A 293 -15.08 -7.67 -0.11
N CYS A 294 -14.39 -7.11 0.90
CA CYS A 294 -15.00 -6.21 1.86
C CYS A 294 -15.58 -4.95 1.18
N PHE A 295 -14.83 -4.34 0.27
CA PHE A 295 -15.28 -3.13 -0.43
C PHE A 295 -16.44 -3.41 -1.40
N ASN A 296 -16.47 -4.55 -2.07
CA ASN A 296 -17.63 -4.96 -2.87
C ASN A 296 -18.86 -5.17 -1.99
N THR A 297 -18.68 -5.75 -0.79
CA THR A 297 -19.75 -5.91 0.18
C THR A 297 -20.30 -4.55 0.66
N LEU A 298 -19.39 -3.63 1.05
CA LEU A 298 -19.76 -2.25 1.42
C LEU A 298 -20.49 -1.54 0.29
N ARG A 299 -19.96 -1.59 -0.92
CA ARG A 299 -20.55 -0.99 -2.12
C ARG A 299 -21.98 -1.51 -2.35
N LYS A 300 -22.18 -2.82 -2.24
CA LYS A 300 -23.50 -3.44 -2.42
C LYS A 300 -24.46 -3.00 -1.32
N SER A 301 -24.02 -2.97 -0.05
CA SER A 301 -24.84 -2.46 1.07
C SER A 301 -25.30 -1.02 0.82
N ILE A 302 -24.41 -0.15 0.36
CA ILE A 302 -24.73 1.26 0.05
C ILE A 302 -25.76 1.37 -1.09
N ILE A 303 -25.58 0.58 -2.17
CA ILE A 303 -26.52 0.56 -3.31
C ILE A 303 -27.91 0.09 -2.88
N ASP A 304 -27.96 -0.91 -2.01
CA ASP A 304 -29.22 -1.46 -1.50
C ASP A 304 -29.85 -0.58 -0.38
N GLY A 305 -29.22 0.54 -0.03
CA GLY A 305 -29.72 1.48 1.00
C GLY A 305 -29.67 0.92 2.42
N VAL A 306 -28.79 -0.06 2.69
CA VAL A 306 -28.64 -0.70 3.99
C VAL A 306 -27.56 -0.02 4.80
N GLU A 307 -27.85 0.39 6.03
CA GLU A 307 -26.92 1.11 6.92
C GLU A 307 -25.85 0.20 7.57
N SER A 308 -25.94 -1.11 7.40
CA SER A 308 -25.02 -2.08 8.01
C SER A 308 -24.65 -3.18 7.03
N VAL A 309 -23.39 -3.63 7.13
CA VAL A 309 -22.91 -4.80 6.39
C VAL A 309 -23.53 -6.05 6.99
N LYS A 310 -24.21 -6.83 6.16
CA LYS A 310 -24.88 -8.06 6.57
C LYS A 310 -24.01 -9.29 6.30
N TYR A 311 -24.00 -10.25 7.25
CA TYR A 311 -23.27 -11.50 7.11
C TYR A 311 -23.59 -12.29 5.84
N PRO A 312 -24.86 -12.45 5.43
CA PRO A 312 -25.19 -13.15 4.18
C PRO A 312 -24.55 -12.51 2.94
N LEU A 313 -24.43 -11.18 2.94
CA LEU A 313 -23.88 -10.45 1.81
C LEU A 313 -22.36 -10.68 1.66
N ILE A 314 -21.60 -10.67 2.77
CA ILE A 314 -20.17 -10.94 2.66
C ILE A 314 -19.90 -12.39 2.26
N ILE A 315 -20.69 -13.37 2.71
CA ILE A 315 -20.60 -14.76 2.26
C ILE A 315 -20.86 -14.85 0.75
N GLN A 316 -21.88 -14.17 0.25
CA GLN A 316 -22.15 -14.08 -1.18
C GLN A 316 -20.95 -13.50 -1.95
N GLN A 317 -20.37 -12.40 -1.47
CA GLN A 317 -19.22 -11.77 -2.14
C GLN A 317 -17.96 -12.66 -2.14
N ILE A 318 -17.73 -13.43 -1.08
CA ILE A 318 -16.65 -14.43 -1.02
C ILE A 318 -16.87 -15.50 -2.09
N PHE A 319 -18.09 -16.00 -2.21
CA PHE A 319 -18.44 -16.99 -3.24
C PHE A 319 -18.16 -16.43 -4.65
N LEU A 320 -18.71 -15.26 -4.95
CA LEU A 320 -18.56 -14.62 -6.25
C LEU A 320 -17.10 -14.31 -6.60
N TYR A 321 -16.27 -14.07 -5.59
CA TYR A 321 -14.84 -13.85 -5.78
C TYR A 321 -14.08 -15.15 -6.10
N LYS A 322 -14.48 -16.27 -5.49
CA LYS A 322 -13.87 -17.60 -5.70
C LYS A 322 -14.31 -18.25 -7.00
N HIS A 323 -15.56 -18.05 -7.37
CA HIS A 323 -16.26 -18.84 -8.40
C HIS A 323 -16.81 -17.93 -9.50
N SER A 324 -16.09 -17.83 -10.61
CA SER A 324 -16.43 -16.90 -11.70
C SER A 324 -17.57 -17.38 -12.63
N ALA A 325 -18.00 -18.65 -12.54
CA ALA A 325 -18.91 -19.27 -13.54
C ALA A 325 -19.89 -20.31 -12.95
N GLU A 326 -20.14 -20.29 -11.65
CA GLU A 326 -21.03 -21.25 -11.02
C GLU A 326 -22.48 -20.73 -10.95
N ASN A 327 -23.46 -21.63 -10.84
CA ASN A 327 -24.87 -21.31 -10.89
C ASN A 327 -25.46 -20.95 -9.51
N ASP A 328 -26.69 -20.45 -9.50
CA ASP A 328 -27.39 -20.03 -8.28
C ASP A 328 -27.57 -21.20 -7.27
N GLN A 329 -27.55 -22.45 -7.73
CA GLN A 329 -27.72 -23.62 -6.86
C GLN A 329 -26.52 -23.80 -5.94
N THR A 330 -25.30 -23.75 -6.49
CA THR A 330 -24.07 -23.84 -5.68
C THR A 330 -23.92 -22.70 -4.71
N LEU A 331 -24.33 -21.49 -5.07
CA LEU A 331 -24.34 -20.33 -4.18
C LEU A 331 -25.27 -20.52 -2.98
N VAL A 332 -26.50 -21.04 -3.20
CA VAL A 332 -27.47 -21.31 -2.11
C VAL A 332 -26.90 -22.31 -1.11
N HIS A 333 -26.30 -23.42 -1.59
CA HIS A 333 -25.65 -24.41 -0.73
C HIS A 333 -24.50 -23.80 0.04
N PHE A 334 -23.59 -23.11 -0.64
CA PHE A 334 -22.43 -22.46 -0.02
C PHE A 334 -22.85 -21.49 1.11
N MET A 335 -23.88 -20.67 0.88
CA MET A 335 -24.38 -19.75 1.90
C MET A 335 -24.92 -20.49 3.11
N ASN A 336 -25.72 -21.53 2.89
CA ASN A 336 -26.32 -22.31 3.98
C ASN A 336 -25.26 -23.08 4.79
N GLU A 337 -24.30 -23.71 4.15
CA GLU A 337 -23.16 -24.41 4.80
C GLU A 337 -22.32 -23.49 5.66
N ASN A 338 -22.23 -22.24 5.28
CA ASN A 338 -21.51 -21.20 6.01
C ASN A 338 -22.38 -20.41 6.99
N GLY A 339 -23.50 -21.00 7.43
CA GLY A 339 -24.29 -20.50 8.55
C GLY A 339 -25.29 -19.39 8.21
N VAL A 340 -25.61 -19.19 6.92
CA VAL A 340 -26.67 -18.28 6.50
C VAL A 340 -28.01 -19.00 6.56
N SER A 341 -29.00 -18.40 7.24
CA SER A 341 -30.35 -18.99 7.29
C SER A 341 -31.02 -19.00 5.92
N LEU A 342 -31.90 -19.98 5.67
CA LEU A 342 -32.62 -20.06 4.39
C LEU A 342 -33.47 -18.79 4.11
N LEU A 343 -33.94 -18.12 5.16
CA LEU A 343 -34.64 -16.84 5.05
C LEU A 343 -33.73 -15.73 4.56
N ASP A 344 -32.52 -15.67 5.12
CA ASP A 344 -31.52 -14.68 4.73
C ASP A 344 -30.99 -14.96 3.32
N VAL A 345 -30.82 -16.24 2.94
CA VAL A 345 -30.50 -16.62 1.56
C VAL A 345 -31.57 -16.13 0.59
N ALA A 346 -32.85 -16.39 0.88
CA ALA A 346 -33.97 -15.95 0.05
C ALA A 346 -33.98 -14.41 -0.13
N SER A 347 -33.76 -13.68 0.96
CA SER A 347 -33.76 -12.21 0.94
C SER A 347 -32.52 -11.65 0.20
N THR A 348 -31.33 -12.21 0.43
CA THR A 348 -30.07 -11.74 -0.18
C THR A 348 -30.03 -12.00 -1.69
N LEU A 349 -30.58 -13.13 -2.15
CA LEU A 349 -30.62 -13.50 -3.55
C LEU A 349 -31.88 -13.01 -4.28
N ASN A 350 -32.83 -12.40 -3.53
CA ASN A 350 -34.12 -11.96 -4.05
C ASN A 350 -34.91 -13.08 -4.76
N ILE A 351 -34.92 -14.27 -4.15
CA ILE A 351 -35.67 -15.46 -4.62
C ILE A 351 -36.67 -15.92 -3.58
N SER A 352 -37.71 -16.66 -4.00
CA SER A 352 -38.73 -17.15 -3.08
C SER A 352 -38.22 -18.29 -2.18
N MET A 353 -38.73 -18.39 -0.95
CA MET A 353 -38.44 -19.50 -0.04
C MET A 353 -38.70 -20.88 -0.66
N ARG A 354 -39.69 -20.95 -1.57
CA ARG A 354 -40.01 -22.18 -2.29
C ARG A 354 -38.87 -22.61 -3.22
N GLN A 355 -38.27 -21.62 -3.91
CA GLN A 355 -37.10 -21.87 -4.76
C GLN A 355 -35.86 -22.29 -3.94
N VAL A 356 -35.58 -21.60 -2.81
CA VAL A 356 -34.46 -22.00 -1.92
C VAL A 356 -34.65 -23.44 -1.44
N ARG A 357 -35.85 -23.79 -0.93
CA ARG A 357 -36.12 -25.17 -0.46
C ARG A 357 -36.01 -26.21 -1.59
N LYS A 358 -36.45 -25.87 -2.81
CA LYS A 358 -36.33 -26.76 -3.96
C LYS A 358 -34.86 -27.03 -4.30
N ILE A 359 -34.03 -25.99 -4.28
CA ILE A 359 -32.58 -26.12 -4.53
C ILE A 359 -31.95 -26.99 -3.45
N MET A 360 -32.27 -26.76 -2.18
CA MET A 360 -31.74 -27.55 -1.07
C MET A 360 -32.16 -29.03 -1.12
N SER A 361 -33.34 -29.34 -1.64
CA SER A 361 -33.82 -30.74 -1.75
C SER A 361 -33.29 -31.47 -2.97
N SER A 362 -32.92 -30.78 -4.05
CA SER A 362 -32.40 -31.44 -5.26
C SER A 362 -30.99 -32.02 -5.12
N HIS A 363 -30.22 -31.65 -4.10
CA HIS A 363 -28.88 -32.17 -3.84
C HIS A 363 -28.88 -33.42 -2.92
N SER A 364 -29.97 -33.67 -2.20
CA SER A 364 -30.10 -34.85 -1.34
C SER A 364 -30.49 -36.14 -2.10
N GLU A 365 -30.66 -36.05 -3.41
CA GLU A 365 -30.98 -37.22 -4.27
C GLU A 365 -29.79 -37.67 -5.13
N GLU A 366 -28.63 -36.97 -5.09
CA GLU A 366 -27.42 -37.33 -5.86
C GLU A 366 -26.27 -37.90 -5.01
N ASP A 367 -26.40 -37.97 -3.68
CA ASP A 367 -25.53 -38.69 -2.74
C ASP A 367 -26.17 -40.06 -2.34
#